data_84449d281290e0341609ae57f1cba61a
#
_entry.id   84449d281290e0341609ae57f1cba61a
#
_cell.length_a   1.000
_cell.length_b   1.000
_cell.length_c   1.000
_cell.angle_alpha   90.00
_cell.angle_beta   90.00
_cell.angle_gamma   90.00
#
_symmetry.space_group_name_H-M   'P 1'
#
loop_
_entity.id
_entity.type
_entity.pdbx_description
1 polymer ?
#
loop_
_entity_poly.entity_id
_entity_poly.type
_entity_poly.pdbx_seq_one_letter_code
_entity_poly.pdbx_strand_id
1 'polypeptide(L)'
;IQPVKITNYTQIFRNTWAVSESTRATLTIAGDTNVAESRTDCAAFHAVDIEKALFFGQKSTGSRNGQPFRTMDGFQSIVSNLTYYPSSYAVANVTTAGSTTSYTQLEAALDPLFNQATDPKVGNERMLFVGGTARKVINAIGRLNGTYMMVDGQTSYGLQFQTFKISRGTFKVIEHPLFNSNSTWSKMAMALDLSTFSIAYLGDRKTRHDAFGAGNAGDNGYDAQGGTLTSELTCLIKNPPANGIIYNLTAGVAG
;
A
#
# COMPACT_ATOMS: atom_id res chain seq x y z
N ILE A 1 -6.35 -5.24 30.07
CA ILE A 1 -5.45 -5.23 28.91
C ILE A 1 -4.82 -3.84 28.85
N GLN A 2 -3.50 -3.76 28.96
CA GLN A 2 -2.81 -2.47 28.82
C GLN A 2 -2.75 -2.11 27.32
N PRO A 3 -3.10 -0.86 26.95
CA PRO A 3 -2.99 -0.41 25.56
C PRO A 3 -1.51 -0.35 25.15
N VAL A 4 -1.22 -0.87 23.95
CA VAL A 4 0.11 -0.79 23.36
C VAL A 4 0.26 0.53 22.62
N LYS A 5 1.33 1.27 22.88
CA LYS A 5 1.61 2.54 22.22
C LYS A 5 2.29 2.30 20.88
N ILE A 6 1.64 2.70 19.81
CA ILE A 6 2.20 2.69 18.45
C ILE A 6 2.64 4.12 18.10
N THR A 7 3.88 4.27 17.66
CA THR A 7 4.44 5.56 17.26
C THR A 7 4.96 5.50 15.83
N ASN A 8 4.55 6.46 15.02
CA ASN A 8 5.04 6.63 13.64
C ASN A 8 5.49 8.07 13.40
N TYR A 9 6.29 8.30 12.36
CA TYR A 9 6.69 9.64 11.93
C TYR A 9 5.88 10.08 10.72
N THR A 10 5.70 11.39 10.56
CA THR A 10 5.23 11.95 9.29
C THR A 10 6.39 12.00 8.30
N GLN A 11 6.10 11.71 7.04
CA GLN A 11 7.05 11.79 5.93
C GLN A 11 6.60 12.85 4.93
N ILE A 12 7.55 13.62 4.43
CA ILE A 12 7.32 14.61 3.37
C ILE A 12 7.58 13.92 2.03
N PHE A 13 6.57 13.94 1.17
CA PHE A 13 6.65 13.55 -0.23
C PHE A 13 6.70 14.80 -1.09
N ARG A 14 7.63 14.84 -2.03
CA ARG A 14 7.83 16.00 -2.88
C ARG A 14 8.26 15.57 -4.27
N ASN A 15 7.44 15.88 -5.28
CA ASN A 15 7.71 15.63 -6.68
C ASN A 15 7.61 16.94 -7.43
N THR A 16 8.55 17.20 -8.32
CA THR A 16 8.64 18.44 -9.09
C THR A 16 8.59 18.12 -10.58
N TRP A 17 7.87 18.94 -11.32
CA TRP A 17 7.85 18.90 -12.78
C TRP A 17 8.20 20.28 -13.31
N ALA A 18 8.81 20.34 -14.50
CA ALA A 18 9.11 21.58 -15.19
C ALA A 18 9.14 21.34 -16.70
N VAL A 19 8.67 22.31 -17.46
CA VAL A 19 8.70 22.32 -18.93
C VAL A 19 9.33 23.64 -19.36
N SER A 20 10.37 23.60 -20.19
CA SER A 20 11.03 24.82 -20.70
C SER A 20 10.11 25.57 -21.67
N GLU A 21 10.24 26.87 -21.73
CA GLU A 21 9.47 27.71 -22.66
C GLU A 21 9.76 27.34 -24.13
N SER A 22 11.00 26.93 -24.45
CA SER A 22 11.35 26.41 -25.77
C SER A 22 10.55 25.16 -26.14
N THR A 23 10.35 24.22 -25.17
CA THR A 23 9.53 23.02 -25.38
C THR A 23 8.07 23.38 -25.55
N ARG A 24 7.57 24.37 -24.83
CA ARG A 24 6.19 24.86 -24.99
C ARG A 24 5.94 25.51 -26.34
N ALA A 25 6.93 26.26 -26.85
CA ALA A 25 6.84 26.87 -28.17
C ALA A 25 6.96 25.88 -29.34
N THR A 26 7.49 24.68 -29.08
CA THR A 26 7.63 23.62 -30.08
C THR A 26 6.34 22.83 -30.20
N LEU A 27 5.73 22.83 -31.39
CA LEU A 27 4.63 21.93 -31.72
C LEU A 27 5.12 20.47 -31.75
N THR A 28 4.62 19.65 -30.84
CA THR A 28 4.91 18.21 -30.83
C THR A 28 3.84 17.45 -31.60
N ILE A 29 4.15 16.25 -32.07
CA ILE A 29 3.17 15.35 -32.75
C ILE A 29 1.98 15.04 -31.83
N ALA A 30 2.19 15.06 -30.52
CA ALA A 30 1.15 14.83 -29.51
C ALA A 30 0.25 16.06 -29.24
N GLY A 31 0.51 17.20 -29.88
CA GLY A 31 -0.21 18.44 -29.68
C GLY A 31 0.33 19.32 -28.53
N ASP A 32 -0.40 20.39 -28.19
CA ASP A 32 0.01 21.47 -27.26
C ASP A 32 -0.25 21.10 -25.77
N THR A 33 -0.05 19.85 -25.38
CA THR A 33 -0.42 19.36 -24.04
C THR A 33 0.76 19.09 -23.10
N ASN A 34 1.99 19.46 -23.49
CA ASN A 34 3.22 19.14 -22.74
C ASN A 34 3.18 19.53 -21.25
N VAL A 35 2.60 20.70 -20.94
CA VAL A 35 2.49 21.17 -19.54
C VAL A 35 1.45 20.36 -18.76
N ALA A 36 0.28 20.11 -19.36
CA ALA A 36 -0.79 19.34 -18.73
C ALA A 36 -0.38 17.88 -18.52
N GLU A 37 0.28 17.27 -19.51
CA GLU A 37 0.81 15.90 -19.44
C GLU A 37 1.87 15.78 -18.34
N SER A 38 2.90 16.64 -18.34
CA SER A 38 3.95 16.62 -17.31
C SER A 38 3.41 16.80 -15.89
N ARG A 39 2.37 17.63 -15.74
CA ARG A 39 1.69 17.82 -14.45
C ARG A 39 0.92 16.54 -14.04
N THR A 40 0.23 15.91 -14.97
CA THR A 40 -0.53 14.68 -14.73
C THR A 40 0.41 13.53 -14.36
N ASP A 41 1.51 13.36 -15.08
CA ASP A 41 2.53 12.36 -14.80
C ASP A 41 3.17 12.58 -13.42
N CYS A 42 3.50 13.84 -13.08
CA CYS A 42 4.03 14.16 -11.76
C CYS A 42 3.03 13.82 -10.65
N ALA A 43 1.73 14.05 -10.86
CA ALA A 43 0.69 13.68 -9.90
C ALA A 43 0.57 12.16 -9.75
N ALA A 44 0.67 11.41 -10.86
CA ALA A 44 0.66 9.96 -10.85
C ALA A 44 1.89 9.38 -10.10
N PHE A 45 3.09 9.88 -10.36
CA PHE A 45 4.29 9.49 -9.64
C PHE A 45 4.21 9.83 -8.16
N HIS A 46 3.67 11.01 -7.80
CA HIS A 46 3.47 11.40 -6.41
C HIS A 46 2.54 10.44 -5.67
N ALA A 47 1.44 10.02 -6.30
CA ALA A 47 0.52 9.04 -5.74
C ALA A 47 1.19 7.68 -5.55
N VAL A 48 1.96 7.20 -6.54
CA VAL A 48 2.71 5.93 -6.47
C VAL A 48 3.78 5.96 -5.37
N ASP A 49 4.49 7.06 -5.17
CA ASP A 49 5.49 7.20 -4.11
C ASP A 49 4.85 7.14 -2.71
N ILE A 50 3.71 7.81 -2.53
CA ILE A 50 2.92 7.72 -1.29
C ILE A 50 2.45 6.28 -1.06
N GLU A 51 1.91 5.62 -2.07
CA GLU A 51 1.40 4.26 -1.98
C GLU A 51 2.51 3.25 -1.65
N LYS A 52 3.69 3.37 -2.27
CA LYS A 52 4.87 2.57 -1.91
C LYS A 52 5.26 2.73 -0.44
N ALA A 53 5.25 3.95 0.07
CA ALA A 53 5.58 4.22 1.45
C ALA A 53 4.50 3.72 2.41
N LEU A 54 3.22 3.77 2.04
CA LEU A 54 2.12 3.21 2.84
C LEU A 54 2.23 1.68 3.00
N PHE A 55 2.67 0.96 1.97
CA PHE A 55 2.85 -0.50 2.05
C PHE A 55 4.21 -0.90 2.62
N PHE A 56 5.31 -0.30 2.15
CA PHE A 56 6.67 -0.79 2.35
C PHE A 56 7.59 0.19 3.08
N GLY A 57 7.08 1.33 3.55
CA GLY A 57 7.85 2.31 4.29
C GLY A 57 8.51 1.72 5.53
N GLN A 58 9.70 2.24 5.89
CA GLN A 58 10.40 1.91 7.12
C GLN A 58 10.73 3.19 7.88
N LYS A 59 10.43 3.19 9.17
CA LYS A 59 10.68 4.34 10.04
C LYS A 59 12.18 4.57 10.22
N SER A 60 12.61 5.75 9.85
CA SER A 60 13.98 6.18 10.04
C SER A 60 14.06 7.67 10.29
N THR A 61 15.10 8.07 10.99
CA THR A 61 15.48 9.49 11.16
C THR A 61 16.97 9.61 10.92
N GLY A 62 17.38 10.71 10.34
CA GLY A 62 18.80 10.96 10.07
C GLY A 62 19.03 12.35 9.53
N SER A 63 20.25 12.57 9.04
CA SER A 63 20.62 13.78 8.33
C SER A 63 21.17 13.42 6.95
N ARG A 64 20.71 14.13 5.92
CA ARG A 64 21.21 14.02 4.56
C ARG A 64 21.61 15.40 4.07
N ASN A 65 22.89 15.57 3.69
CA ASN A 65 23.44 16.87 3.29
C ASN A 65 23.20 17.98 4.35
N GLY A 66 23.38 17.63 5.64
CA GLY A 66 23.17 18.58 6.75
C GLY A 66 21.70 18.89 7.08
N GLN A 67 20.75 18.34 6.34
CA GLN A 67 19.32 18.54 6.57
C GLN A 67 18.69 17.32 7.25
N PRO A 68 17.90 17.49 8.33
CA PRO A 68 17.24 16.38 8.99
C PRO A 68 16.18 15.79 8.08
N PHE A 69 16.10 14.46 8.04
CA PHE A 69 15.02 13.74 7.37
C PHE A 69 14.35 12.74 8.30
N ARG A 70 13.12 12.41 8.01
CA ARG A 70 12.38 11.32 8.65
C ARG A 70 11.51 10.61 7.63
N THR A 71 11.39 9.30 7.79
CA THR A 71 10.52 8.43 7.02
C THR A 71 9.50 7.75 7.91
N MET A 72 8.36 7.39 7.37
CA MET A 72 7.30 6.71 8.11
C MET A 72 7.41 5.19 8.01
N ASP A 73 6.89 4.49 9.02
CA ASP A 73 6.57 3.07 8.89
C ASP A 73 5.34 2.88 8.01
N GLY A 74 5.43 1.97 7.07
CA GLY A 74 4.31 1.48 6.29
C GLY A 74 3.67 0.24 6.91
N PHE A 75 2.69 -0.31 6.21
CA PHE A 75 1.93 -1.49 6.64
C PHE A 75 2.83 -2.68 6.99
N GLN A 76 3.78 -3.02 6.11
CA GLN A 76 4.70 -4.15 6.31
C GLN A 76 5.50 -4.00 7.61
N SER A 77 6.07 -2.83 7.85
CA SER A 77 6.91 -2.58 9.03
C SER A 77 6.09 -2.62 10.33
N ILE A 78 4.90 -2.00 10.35
CA ILE A 78 4.04 -1.96 11.53
C ILE A 78 3.53 -3.36 11.89
N VAL A 79 3.05 -4.14 10.92
CA VAL A 79 2.51 -5.48 11.15
C VAL A 79 3.61 -6.48 11.53
N SER A 80 4.83 -6.30 11.03
CA SER A 80 5.96 -7.17 11.38
C SER A 80 6.58 -6.86 12.74
N ASN A 81 6.25 -5.73 13.35
CA ASN A 81 6.87 -5.30 14.60
C ASN A 81 6.10 -5.85 15.82
N LEU A 82 6.65 -6.90 16.44
CA LEU A 82 6.04 -7.55 17.60
C LEU A 82 5.85 -6.61 18.81
N THR A 83 6.60 -5.52 18.90
CA THR A 83 6.45 -4.55 20.00
C THR A 83 5.10 -3.81 19.96
N TYR A 84 4.41 -3.83 18.83
CA TYR A 84 3.08 -3.25 18.65
C TYR A 84 1.94 -4.25 18.90
N TYR A 85 2.28 -5.46 19.36
CA TYR A 85 1.32 -6.48 19.73
C TYR A 85 1.15 -6.57 21.25
N PRO A 86 -0.04 -6.97 21.74
CA PRO A 86 -0.21 -7.30 23.16
C PRO A 86 0.77 -8.39 23.61
N SER A 87 1.16 -8.38 24.87
CA SER A 87 2.11 -9.33 25.45
C SER A 87 1.67 -10.80 25.37
N SER A 88 0.41 -11.06 25.04
CA SER A 88 -0.11 -12.41 24.80
C SER A 88 0.32 -13.00 23.45
N TYR A 89 0.88 -12.21 22.56
CA TYR A 89 1.39 -12.66 21.26
C TYR A 89 2.87 -13.01 21.38
N ALA A 90 3.22 -14.24 21.00
CA ALA A 90 4.61 -14.70 20.93
C ALA A 90 5.28 -14.31 19.60
N VAL A 91 4.49 -14.15 18.53
CA VAL A 91 4.96 -13.84 17.18
C VAL A 91 4.01 -12.84 16.51
N ALA A 92 4.54 -12.04 15.61
CA ALA A 92 3.72 -11.19 14.73
C ALA A 92 2.96 -12.05 13.71
N ASN A 93 1.85 -11.52 13.17
CA ASN A 93 1.05 -12.20 12.13
C ASN A 93 1.74 -12.12 10.76
N VAL A 94 2.95 -12.68 10.70
CA VAL A 94 3.79 -12.75 9.51
C VAL A 94 4.16 -14.20 9.26
N THR A 95 3.71 -14.73 8.13
CA THR A 95 3.97 -16.12 7.75
C THR A 95 4.80 -16.15 6.47
N THR A 96 5.82 -17.00 6.43
CA THR A 96 6.56 -17.31 5.20
C THR A 96 6.10 -18.66 4.69
N ALA A 97 5.48 -18.67 3.51
CA ALA A 97 5.10 -19.91 2.85
C ALA A 97 6.33 -20.72 2.43
N GLY A 98 6.19 -22.04 2.44
CA GLY A 98 7.21 -22.95 1.92
C GLY A 98 7.29 -22.93 0.39
N SER A 99 7.96 -23.94 -0.18
CA SER A 99 8.01 -24.12 -1.65
C SER A 99 6.64 -24.43 -2.25
N THR A 100 5.73 -24.96 -1.46
CA THR A 100 4.33 -25.25 -1.81
C THR A 100 3.43 -24.76 -0.70
N THR A 101 2.18 -24.39 -1.04
CA THR A 101 1.17 -23.91 -0.09
C THR A 101 -0.13 -24.65 -0.34
N SER A 102 -0.67 -25.27 0.72
CA SER A 102 -1.99 -25.90 0.69
C SER A 102 -3.08 -24.96 1.24
N TYR A 103 -4.34 -25.33 1.04
CA TYR A 103 -5.47 -24.61 1.64
C TYR A 103 -5.36 -24.53 3.16
N THR A 104 -5.03 -25.64 3.82
CA THR A 104 -4.87 -25.71 5.29
C THR A 104 -3.78 -24.78 5.80
N GLN A 105 -2.65 -24.68 5.08
CA GLN A 105 -1.57 -23.76 5.44
C GLN A 105 -1.98 -22.30 5.25
N LEU A 106 -2.71 -22.00 4.18
CA LEU A 106 -3.23 -20.65 3.93
C LEU A 106 -4.26 -20.26 4.98
N GLU A 107 -5.17 -21.17 5.33
CA GLU A 107 -6.14 -20.97 6.41
C GLU A 107 -5.45 -20.74 7.76
N ALA A 108 -4.48 -21.57 8.14
CA ALA A 108 -3.72 -21.42 9.37
C ALA A 108 -2.97 -20.08 9.46
N ALA A 109 -2.51 -19.55 8.33
CA ALA A 109 -1.86 -18.24 8.28
C ALA A 109 -2.84 -17.06 8.43
N LEU A 110 -4.08 -17.22 7.97
CA LEU A 110 -5.10 -16.17 7.96
C LEU A 110 -6.05 -16.22 9.16
N ASP A 111 -6.24 -17.39 9.78
CA ASP A 111 -7.16 -17.58 10.90
C ASP A 111 -6.84 -16.69 12.12
N PRO A 112 -5.58 -16.49 12.54
CA PRO A 112 -5.25 -15.66 13.71
C PRO A 112 -5.71 -14.20 13.59
N LEU A 113 -5.92 -13.69 12.38
CA LEU A 113 -6.34 -12.31 12.12
C LEU A 113 -7.74 -12.01 12.67
N PHE A 114 -8.57 -13.05 12.84
CA PHE A 114 -9.91 -12.92 13.39
C PHE A 114 -10.00 -13.07 14.92
N ASN A 115 -8.87 -13.31 15.59
CA ASN A 115 -8.82 -13.38 17.05
C ASN A 115 -9.02 -12.01 17.71
N GLN A 116 -8.73 -10.93 16.97
CA GLN A 116 -8.86 -9.54 17.42
C GLN A 116 -9.88 -8.82 16.52
N ALA A 117 -11.16 -9.07 16.73
CA ALA A 117 -12.22 -8.32 16.05
C ALA A 117 -12.20 -6.87 16.51
N THR A 118 -12.04 -5.94 15.56
CA THR A 118 -11.88 -4.51 15.86
C THR A 118 -13.21 -3.77 15.83
N ASP A 119 -14.10 -4.14 14.91
CA ASP A 119 -15.44 -3.54 14.79
C ASP A 119 -16.47 -4.63 14.51
N PRO A 120 -17.45 -4.83 15.43
CA PRO A 120 -18.54 -5.78 15.23
C PRO A 120 -19.41 -5.48 14.00
N LYS A 121 -19.40 -4.22 13.51
CA LYS A 121 -20.20 -3.80 12.36
C LYS A 121 -19.57 -4.18 11.01
N VAL A 122 -18.25 -4.31 10.96
CA VAL A 122 -17.52 -4.68 9.74
C VAL A 122 -17.59 -6.19 9.47
N GLY A 123 -17.98 -6.97 10.48
CA GLY A 123 -18.04 -8.44 10.38
C GLY A 123 -16.65 -9.05 10.22
N ASN A 124 -16.64 -10.29 9.71
CA ASN A 124 -15.40 -11.05 9.49
C ASN A 124 -14.89 -10.88 8.05
N GLU A 125 -14.90 -9.64 7.54
CA GLU A 125 -14.36 -9.33 6.21
C GLU A 125 -13.00 -8.66 6.32
N ARG A 126 -12.07 -9.03 5.44
CA ARG A 126 -10.74 -8.42 5.30
C ARG A 126 -10.43 -8.21 3.82
N MET A 127 -9.64 -7.19 3.53
CA MET A 127 -9.05 -7.00 2.21
C MET A 127 -7.75 -7.79 2.13
N LEU A 128 -7.54 -8.51 1.03
CA LEU A 128 -6.29 -9.23 0.76
C LEU A 128 -5.65 -8.66 -0.50
N PHE A 129 -4.65 -7.82 -0.31
CA PHE A 129 -3.83 -7.29 -1.40
C PHE A 129 -2.78 -8.32 -1.78
N VAL A 130 -2.76 -8.70 -3.05
CA VAL A 130 -1.87 -9.76 -3.54
C VAL A 130 -1.10 -9.32 -4.76
N GLY A 131 0.10 -9.85 -4.92
CA GLY A 131 0.83 -9.78 -6.18
C GLY A 131 0.33 -10.84 -7.18
N GLY A 132 0.68 -10.69 -8.45
CA GLY A 132 0.19 -11.56 -9.53
C GLY A 132 0.56 -13.03 -9.35
N THR A 133 1.75 -13.32 -8.80
CA THR A 133 2.16 -14.70 -8.49
C THR A 133 1.34 -15.26 -7.33
N ALA A 134 1.18 -14.50 -6.25
CA ALA A 134 0.38 -14.90 -5.10
C ALA A 134 -1.09 -15.16 -5.49
N ARG A 135 -1.67 -14.33 -6.36
CA ARG A 135 -3.01 -14.52 -6.90
C ARG A 135 -3.16 -15.83 -7.66
N LYS A 136 -2.18 -16.16 -8.53
CA LYS A 136 -2.16 -17.44 -9.27
C LYS A 136 -2.12 -18.64 -8.32
N VAL A 137 -1.35 -18.55 -7.23
CA VAL A 137 -1.25 -19.60 -6.21
C VAL A 137 -2.58 -19.79 -5.48
N ILE A 138 -3.22 -18.72 -5.03
CA ILE A 138 -4.53 -18.77 -4.38
C ILE A 138 -5.58 -19.39 -5.32
N ASN A 139 -5.59 -19.01 -6.59
CA ASN A 139 -6.48 -19.58 -7.59
C ASN A 139 -6.19 -21.07 -7.86
N ALA A 140 -4.92 -21.48 -7.82
CA ALA A 140 -4.54 -22.90 -7.99
C ALA A 140 -5.03 -23.73 -6.80
N ILE A 141 -4.83 -23.26 -5.57
CA ILE A 141 -5.33 -23.89 -4.35
C ILE A 141 -6.85 -24.08 -4.43
N GLY A 142 -7.58 -23.06 -4.82
CA GLY A 142 -9.03 -23.12 -4.97
C GLY A 142 -9.49 -24.18 -5.98
N ARG A 143 -8.86 -24.22 -7.15
CA ARG A 143 -9.19 -25.23 -8.19
C ARG A 143 -8.88 -26.65 -7.76
N LEU A 144 -7.79 -26.86 -7.04
CA LEU A 144 -7.36 -28.19 -6.60
C LEU A 144 -8.27 -28.79 -5.52
N ASN A 145 -8.82 -27.92 -4.65
CA ASN A 145 -9.68 -28.37 -3.55
C ASN A 145 -11.17 -28.44 -3.91
N GLY A 146 -11.58 -28.07 -5.14
CA GLY A 146 -12.98 -28.16 -5.60
C GLY A 146 -13.99 -27.29 -4.81
N THR A 147 -13.54 -26.59 -3.80
CA THR A 147 -14.35 -25.80 -2.85
C THR A 147 -14.42 -24.33 -3.25
N TYR A 148 -13.77 -23.97 -4.33
CA TYR A 148 -13.60 -22.60 -4.74
C TYR A 148 -14.77 -22.14 -5.60
N MET A 149 -15.76 -21.62 -4.98
CA MET A 149 -16.68 -20.74 -5.67
C MET A 149 -16.00 -19.36 -5.82
N MET A 150 -15.36 -19.15 -6.96
CA MET A 150 -15.07 -17.79 -7.41
C MET A 150 -16.44 -17.15 -7.72
N VAL A 151 -17.02 -16.49 -6.74
CA VAL A 151 -18.16 -15.62 -7.01
C VAL A 151 -17.60 -14.45 -7.80
N ASP A 152 -17.97 -14.40 -9.05
CA ASP A 152 -17.59 -13.37 -9.99
C ASP A 152 -17.98 -12.00 -9.43
N GLY A 153 -17.03 -11.12 -9.41
CA GLY A 153 -16.94 -9.93 -8.63
C GLY A 153 -18.15 -9.05 -8.45
N GLN A 154 -18.42 -8.78 -7.21
CA GLN A 154 -19.12 -7.54 -6.89
C GLN A 154 -18.19 -6.37 -7.17
N THR A 155 -18.59 -5.49 -8.08
CA THR A 155 -17.88 -4.26 -8.36
C THR A 155 -18.30 -3.23 -7.29
N SER A 156 -17.35 -2.83 -6.43
CA SER A 156 -17.53 -1.69 -5.56
C SER A 156 -16.48 -0.64 -5.93
N TYR A 157 -16.91 0.58 -6.18
CA TYR A 157 -16.05 1.70 -6.59
C TYR A 157 -15.20 1.43 -7.86
N GLY A 158 -15.70 0.62 -8.81
CA GLY A 158 -14.98 0.30 -10.04
C GLY A 158 -13.86 -0.74 -9.90
N LEU A 159 -13.67 -1.33 -8.73
CA LEU A 159 -12.71 -2.39 -8.49
C LEU A 159 -13.39 -3.75 -8.56
N GLN A 160 -12.84 -4.66 -9.37
CA GLN A 160 -13.22 -6.08 -9.38
C GLN A 160 -12.40 -6.82 -8.34
N PHE A 161 -13.04 -7.49 -7.40
CA PHE A 161 -12.39 -8.33 -6.41
C PHE A 161 -12.99 -9.73 -6.40
N GLN A 162 -12.14 -10.69 -6.10
CA GLN A 162 -12.53 -12.09 -5.90
C GLN A 162 -12.73 -12.34 -4.42
N THR A 163 -13.71 -13.15 -4.06
CA THR A 163 -13.96 -13.50 -2.67
C THR A 163 -13.33 -14.85 -2.35
N PHE A 164 -12.50 -14.88 -1.33
CA PHE A 164 -11.92 -16.09 -0.75
C PHE A 164 -12.48 -16.28 0.65
N LYS A 165 -13.06 -17.45 0.93
CA LYS A 165 -13.67 -17.76 2.23
C LYS A 165 -12.84 -18.80 2.98
N ILE A 166 -12.66 -18.55 4.26
CA ILE A 166 -12.14 -19.52 5.23
C ILE A 166 -13.21 -19.80 6.29
N SER A 167 -12.96 -20.74 7.19
CA SER A 167 -13.93 -21.12 8.24
C SER A 167 -14.40 -19.94 9.10
N ARG A 168 -13.54 -18.95 9.39
CA ARG A 168 -13.82 -17.81 10.29
C ARG A 168 -14.17 -16.52 9.61
N GLY A 169 -13.91 -16.38 8.30
CA GLY A 169 -14.15 -15.11 7.65
C GLY A 169 -13.98 -15.11 6.14
N THR A 170 -14.11 -13.94 5.58
CA THR A 170 -14.11 -13.71 4.14
C THR A 170 -13.03 -12.70 3.76
N PHE A 171 -12.26 -13.03 2.74
CA PHE A 171 -11.25 -12.13 2.17
C PHE A 171 -11.70 -11.65 0.80
N LYS A 172 -11.64 -10.32 0.60
CA LYS A 172 -11.77 -9.70 -0.71
C LYS A 172 -10.38 -9.58 -1.33
N VAL A 173 -10.08 -10.43 -2.30
CA VAL A 173 -8.76 -10.52 -2.93
C VAL A 173 -8.65 -9.51 -4.06
N ILE A 174 -7.68 -8.60 -3.97
CA ILE A 174 -7.38 -7.58 -4.99
C ILE A 174 -5.92 -7.74 -5.40
N GLU A 175 -5.69 -7.90 -6.71
CA GLU A 175 -4.34 -7.79 -7.25
C GLU A 175 -3.91 -6.33 -7.31
N HIS A 176 -2.78 -6.02 -6.68
CA HIS A 176 -2.25 -4.67 -6.64
C HIS A 176 -1.09 -4.51 -7.62
N PRO A 177 -1.16 -3.58 -8.60
CA PRO A 177 -0.14 -3.41 -9.62
C PRO A 177 1.26 -3.17 -9.06
N LEU A 178 1.36 -2.41 -7.97
CA LEU A 178 2.63 -2.11 -7.29
C LEU A 178 3.38 -3.38 -6.86
N PHE A 179 2.67 -4.43 -6.45
CA PHE A 179 3.29 -5.69 -6.01
C PHE A 179 3.94 -6.44 -7.18
N ASN A 180 3.53 -6.17 -8.41
CA ASN A 180 4.11 -6.79 -9.61
C ASN A 180 5.43 -6.13 -10.05
N SER A 181 5.80 -4.98 -9.48
CA SER A 181 7.04 -4.29 -9.81
C SER A 181 8.30 -5.01 -9.33
N ASN A 182 8.16 -5.96 -8.39
CA ASN A 182 9.27 -6.72 -7.81
C ASN A 182 8.88 -8.21 -7.69
N SER A 183 9.80 -9.10 -8.05
CA SER A 183 9.58 -10.56 -7.97
C SER A 183 9.28 -11.07 -6.55
N THR A 184 9.83 -10.42 -5.52
CA THR A 184 9.55 -10.75 -4.12
C THR A 184 8.15 -10.29 -3.73
N TRP A 185 7.75 -9.08 -4.09
CA TRP A 185 6.43 -8.53 -3.77
C TRP A 185 5.32 -9.24 -4.54
N SER A 186 5.59 -9.71 -5.77
CA SER A 186 4.60 -10.46 -6.53
C SER A 186 4.17 -11.79 -5.87
N LYS A 187 4.98 -12.31 -4.95
CA LYS A 187 4.73 -13.52 -4.15
C LYS A 187 4.16 -13.23 -2.77
N MET A 188 3.80 -11.98 -2.48
CA MET A 188 3.28 -11.55 -1.19
C MET A 188 1.76 -11.43 -1.21
N ALA A 189 1.16 -11.65 -0.04
CA ALA A 189 -0.22 -11.32 0.26
C ALA A 189 -0.27 -10.54 1.57
N MET A 190 -0.98 -9.40 1.57
CA MET A 190 -1.17 -8.54 2.74
C MET A 190 -2.66 -8.49 3.08
N ALA A 191 -3.02 -9.04 4.23
CA ALA A 191 -4.37 -9.00 4.75
C ALA A 191 -4.57 -7.76 5.61
N LEU A 192 -5.50 -6.90 5.22
CA LEU A 192 -5.76 -5.62 5.85
C LEU A 192 -7.20 -5.52 6.33
N ASP A 193 -7.37 -5.16 7.59
CA ASP A 193 -8.63 -4.67 8.14
C ASP A 193 -8.74 -3.16 7.90
N LEU A 194 -9.58 -2.76 6.95
CA LEU A 194 -9.76 -1.36 6.58
C LEU A 194 -10.24 -0.48 7.74
N SER A 195 -10.94 -1.03 8.72
CA SER A 195 -11.42 -0.28 9.90
C SER A 195 -10.26 0.17 10.81
N THR A 196 -9.14 -0.54 10.74
CA THR A 196 -7.94 -0.24 11.55
C THR A 196 -6.96 0.69 10.86
N PHE A 197 -7.08 0.85 9.55
CA PHE A 197 -6.15 1.62 8.73
C PHE A 197 -6.65 3.05 8.52
N SER A 198 -5.76 4.01 8.69
CA SER A 198 -6.03 5.41 8.38
C SER A 198 -4.76 6.15 7.96
N ILE A 199 -4.94 7.20 7.17
CA ILE A 199 -3.89 8.13 6.80
C ILE A 199 -4.09 9.41 7.59
N ALA A 200 -3.05 9.90 8.25
CA ALA A 200 -3.07 11.18 8.94
C ALA A 200 -2.12 12.16 8.27
N TYR A 201 -2.58 13.38 8.11
CA TYR A 201 -1.78 14.49 7.60
C TYR A 201 -1.29 15.36 8.77
N LEU A 202 -0.12 15.98 8.61
CA LEU A 202 0.38 16.92 9.60
C LEU A 202 -0.33 18.29 9.42
N GLY A 203 -1.33 18.55 10.26
CA GLY A 203 -2.11 19.78 10.17
C GLY A 203 -2.72 19.98 8.77
N ASP A 204 -2.54 21.15 8.20
CA ASP A 204 -3.05 21.49 6.86
C ASP A 204 -2.12 21.08 5.70
N ARG A 205 -1.08 20.28 5.96
CA ARG A 205 -0.10 19.85 4.94
C ARG A 205 -0.60 18.66 4.11
N LYS A 206 -1.85 18.76 3.65
CA LYS A 206 -2.39 17.86 2.62
C LYS A 206 -1.67 18.11 1.30
N THR A 207 -1.96 17.30 0.29
CA THR A 207 -1.38 17.46 -1.03
C THR A 207 -1.68 18.86 -1.58
N ARG A 208 -0.64 19.61 -1.86
CA ARG A 208 -0.73 20.93 -2.47
C ARG A 208 0.20 21.00 -3.68
N HIS A 209 -0.17 21.84 -4.62
CA HIS A 209 0.63 22.17 -5.79
C HIS A 209 1.11 23.60 -5.67
N ASP A 210 2.43 23.80 -5.63
CA ASP A 210 3.07 25.10 -5.62
C ASP A 210 3.66 25.32 -7.02
N ALA A 211 3.09 26.25 -7.79
CA ALA A 211 3.56 26.58 -9.14
C ALA A 211 4.76 27.55 -9.07
N PHE A 212 5.68 27.42 -10.01
CA PHE A 212 6.81 28.35 -10.22
C PHE A 212 7.03 28.61 -11.71
N GLY A 213 7.84 29.65 -12.03
CA GLY A 213 8.17 30.03 -13.38
C GLY A 213 7.41 31.25 -13.89
N ALA A 214 7.55 31.58 -15.15
CA ALA A 214 7.09 32.82 -15.76
C ALA A 214 5.66 33.21 -15.40
N GLY A 215 5.49 34.36 -14.74
CA GLY A 215 4.16 34.85 -14.31
C GLY A 215 3.65 34.33 -12.97
N ASN A 216 4.39 33.48 -12.25
CA ASN A 216 4.03 32.96 -10.92
C ASN A 216 4.93 33.58 -9.82
N ALA A 217 4.39 33.67 -8.60
CA ALA A 217 5.14 34.09 -7.42
C ALA A 217 6.18 33.01 -7.05
N GLY A 218 7.37 33.08 -7.56
CA GLY A 218 8.44 32.09 -7.40
C GLY A 218 9.24 31.93 -8.66
N ASP A 219 9.22 32.96 -9.51
CA ASP A 219 10.10 33.08 -10.68
C ASP A 219 11.56 33.03 -10.20
N ASN A 220 12.24 31.94 -10.54
CA ASN A 220 13.62 31.68 -10.15
C ASN A 220 14.61 32.14 -11.20
N GLY A 221 14.18 32.92 -12.20
CA GLY A 221 14.98 33.31 -13.36
C GLY A 221 15.25 32.16 -14.34
N TYR A 222 14.57 31.03 -14.21
CA TYR A 222 14.62 29.95 -15.20
C TYR A 222 13.55 30.16 -16.28
N ASP A 223 13.95 29.99 -17.53
CA ASP A 223 13.01 29.96 -18.67
C ASP A 223 12.24 28.67 -18.73
N ALA A 224 11.37 28.45 -17.71
CA ALA A 224 10.56 27.23 -17.56
C ALA A 224 9.30 27.49 -16.73
N GLN A 225 8.25 26.80 -17.05
CA GLN A 225 7.05 26.71 -16.23
C GLN A 225 7.03 25.38 -15.51
N GLY A 226 6.69 25.37 -14.23
CA GLY A 226 6.67 24.14 -13.45
C GLY A 226 5.90 24.26 -12.17
N GLY A 227 5.99 23.21 -11.37
CA GLY A 227 5.39 23.16 -10.06
C GLY A 227 5.89 22.00 -9.23
N THR A 228 5.64 22.09 -7.94
CA THR A 228 5.98 21.07 -6.96
C THR A 228 4.73 20.56 -6.27
N LEU A 229 4.53 19.26 -6.27
CA LEU A 229 3.55 18.59 -5.43
C LEU A 229 4.20 18.23 -4.10
N THR A 230 3.59 18.63 -3.01
CA THR A 230 4.07 18.37 -1.65
C THR A 230 2.95 17.83 -0.79
N SER A 231 3.22 16.72 -0.08
CA SER A 231 2.33 16.12 0.93
C SER A 231 3.12 15.74 2.16
N GLU A 232 2.57 15.94 3.34
CA GLU A 232 3.15 15.41 4.58
C GLU A 232 2.12 14.57 5.31
N LEU A 233 2.35 13.27 5.36
CA LEU A 233 1.41 12.30 5.90
C LEU A 233 2.12 11.15 6.61
N THR A 234 1.32 10.35 7.32
CA THR A 234 1.76 9.12 7.97
C THR A 234 0.68 8.04 7.88
N CYS A 235 1.13 6.78 7.93
CA CYS A 235 0.28 5.60 8.06
C CYS A 235 -0.03 5.34 9.53
N LEU A 236 -1.30 5.12 9.85
CA LEU A 236 -1.78 4.73 11.17
C LEU A 236 -2.51 3.39 11.08
N ILE A 237 -2.07 2.40 11.87
CA ILE A 237 -2.74 1.12 12.05
C ILE A 237 -3.07 0.97 13.53
N LYS A 238 -4.35 0.99 13.88
CA LYS A 238 -4.81 0.98 15.27
C LYS A 238 -4.72 -0.39 15.93
N ASN A 239 -4.80 -1.47 15.15
CA ASN A 239 -4.77 -2.84 15.65
C ASN A 239 -3.92 -3.74 14.75
N PRO A 240 -2.58 -3.73 14.89
CA PRO A 240 -1.70 -4.57 14.09
C PRO A 240 -2.06 -6.07 14.10
N PRO A 241 -2.48 -6.68 15.23
CA PRO A 241 -2.87 -8.09 15.26
C PRO A 241 -4.07 -8.49 14.38
N ALA A 242 -4.93 -7.55 13.98
CA ALA A 242 -6.03 -7.81 13.05
C ALA A 242 -5.58 -7.88 11.58
N ASN A 243 -4.32 -7.58 11.34
CA ASN A 243 -3.69 -7.54 10.03
C ASN A 243 -2.60 -8.61 9.92
N GLY A 244 -2.23 -9.02 8.69
CA GLY A 244 -1.23 -10.05 8.50
C GLY A 244 -0.54 -10.00 7.15
N ILE A 245 0.59 -10.69 7.05
CA ILE A 245 1.40 -10.74 5.84
C ILE A 245 1.81 -12.19 5.58
N ILE A 246 1.68 -12.62 4.34
CA ILE A 246 2.18 -13.91 3.88
C ILE A 246 3.24 -13.65 2.80
N TYR A 247 4.43 -14.16 3.02
CA TYR A 247 5.55 -14.11 2.08
C TYR A 247 5.69 -15.40 1.30
N ASN A 248 6.32 -15.31 0.13
CA ASN A 248 6.83 -16.43 -0.64
C ASN A 248 5.76 -17.42 -1.12
N LEU A 249 4.59 -16.94 -1.50
CA LEU A 249 3.58 -17.75 -2.18
C LEU A 249 4.08 -18.11 -3.60
N THR A 250 4.53 -19.36 -3.81
CA THR A 250 5.19 -19.79 -5.06
C THR A 250 4.41 -20.85 -5.82
N ALA A 251 3.83 -21.84 -5.14
CA ALA A 251 3.05 -22.90 -5.76
C ALA A 251 1.90 -23.34 -4.86
N GLY A 252 0.72 -23.58 -5.44
CA GLY A 252 -0.44 -24.12 -4.75
C GLY A 252 -0.53 -25.63 -4.93
N VAL A 253 -0.86 -26.35 -3.85
CA VAL A 253 -1.07 -27.80 -3.83
C VAL A 253 -2.42 -28.12 -3.18
N ALA A 254 -2.96 -29.33 -3.47
CA ALA A 254 -4.12 -29.84 -2.76
C ALA A 254 -3.78 -29.98 -1.26
N GLY A 255 -4.73 -29.65 -0.39
CA GLY A 255 -4.61 -29.75 1.06
C GLY A 255 -5.29 -30.99 1.61
#